data_ce2c553e950f44f7f567ed3c15305325
#
_entry.id   ce2c553e950f44f7f567ed3c15305325
#
_cell.length_a   1.000
_cell.length_b   1.000
_cell.length_c   1.000
_cell.angle_alpha   90.00
_cell.angle_beta   90.00
_cell.angle_gamma   90.00
#
_symmetry.space_group_name_H-M   'P 1'
#
loop_
_entity.id
_entity.type
_entity.pdbx_description
1 polymer ?
#
loop_
_entity_poly.entity_id
_entity_poly.type
_entity_poly.pdbx_seq_one_letter_code
_entity_poly.pdbx_strand_id
1 'polypeptide(L)'
;MKTRFPDSIKAIIFTPSFPMDTVTGRKLLPANYSRDDVTFNTGRVALFLTALQTGHYELIGEAMQDRLHQPYRQALFPAMPDIIQSALDAGAHGASLSGGGSSLIALASSNHQAILRAMQETARSLGVDGSGMILRADQVGARVLTTSRSRKRKVREYHFPSNALP
;
A
#
# COMPACT_ATOMS: atom_id res chain seq x y z
N MET A 1 -21.32 1.53 -2.19
CA MET A 1 -20.87 2.51 -3.21
C MET A 1 -19.49 2.07 -3.69
N LYS A 2 -19.22 2.00 -5.01
CA LYS A 2 -17.92 1.62 -5.56
C LYS A 2 -17.18 2.89 -5.93
N THR A 3 -16.03 3.13 -5.30
CA THR A 3 -15.13 4.21 -5.67
C THR A 3 -14.14 3.69 -6.72
N ARG A 4 -13.97 4.40 -7.82
CA ARG A 4 -13.01 4.03 -8.85
C ARG A 4 -11.61 4.50 -8.44
N PHE A 5 -10.64 3.59 -8.47
CA PHE A 5 -9.24 3.97 -8.30
C PHE A 5 -8.72 4.56 -9.63
N PRO A 6 -7.94 5.67 -9.62
CA PRO A 6 -7.45 6.28 -10.85
C PRO A 6 -6.55 5.33 -11.66
N ASP A 7 -6.82 5.17 -12.96
CA ASP A 7 -6.03 4.30 -13.84
C ASP A 7 -4.60 4.84 -14.08
N SER A 8 -4.38 6.14 -13.88
CA SER A 8 -3.08 6.80 -13.97
C SER A 8 -2.14 6.42 -12.81
N ILE A 9 -2.68 6.08 -11.64
CA ILE A 9 -1.88 5.71 -10.47
C ILE A 9 -1.56 4.23 -10.50
N LYS A 10 -0.26 3.91 -10.33
CA LYS A 10 0.20 2.54 -10.10
C LYS A 10 0.77 2.40 -8.70
N ALA A 11 0.69 1.18 -8.18
CA ALA A 11 1.36 0.78 -6.95
C ALA A 11 2.72 0.16 -7.30
N ILE A 12 3.77 0.71 -6.71
CA ILE A 12 5.13 0.18 -6.74
C ILE A 12 5.36 -0.51 -5.40
N ILE A 13 5.57 -1.82 -5.44
CA ILE A 13 5.72 -2.64 -4.24
C ILE A 13 7.17 -3.09 -4.13
N PHE A 14 7.79 -2.89 -2.97
CA PHE A 14 9.03 -3.55 -2.58
C PHE A 14 8.71 -4.53 -1.45
N THR A 15 9.09 -5.79 -1.61
CA THR A 15 8.89 -6.85 -0.62
C THR A 15 10.25 -7.35 -0.16
N PRO A 16 10.65 -7.04 1.09
CA PRO A 16 11.84 -7.62 1.71
C PRO A 16 11.77 -9.15 1.75
N SER A 17 12.93 -9.81 1.72
CA SER A 17 13.02 -11.27 1.80
C SER A 17 12.72 -11.84 3.18
N PHE A 18 12.68 -11.00 4.22
CA PHE A 18 12.27 -11.41 5.56
C PHE A 18 10.77 -11.17 5.79
N PRO A 19 10.08 -12.10 6.45
CA PRO A 19 8.71 -11.88 6.87
C PRO A 19 8.65 -11.00 8.13
N MET A 20 7.66 -10.13 8.22
CA MET A 20 7.33 -9.45 9.47
C MET A 20 6.15 -10.19 10.11
N ASP A 21 6.41 -10.87 11.24
CA ASP A 21 5.34 -11.59 11.93
C ASP A 21 4.25 -10.63 12.42
N THR A 22 3.01 -10.91 11.97
CA THR A 22 1.85 -10.06 12.27
C THR A 22 1.54 -10.02 13.77
N VAL A 23 1.76 -11.13 14.49
CA VAL A 23 1.49 -11.21 15.93
C VAL A 23 2.50 -10.35 16.70
N THR A 24 3.78 -10.49 16.37
CA THR A 24 4.86 -9.67 16.94
C THR A 24 4.65 -8.20 16.63
N GLY A 25 4.33 -7.88 15.37
CA GLY A 25 4.06 -6.50 14.96
C GLY A 25 2.85 -5.87 15.68
N ARG A 26 1.83 -6.64 16.01
CA ARG A 26 0.68 -6.15 16.79
C ARG A 26 1.03 -5.89 18.25
N LYS A 27 1.93 -6.68 18.85
CA LYS A 27 2.38 -6.49 20.25
C LYS A 27 3.16 -5.19 20.46
N LEU A 28 3.72 -4.61 19.39
CA LEU A 28 4.41 -3.32 19.46
C LEU A 28 3.45 -2.12 19.52
N LEU A 29 2.21 -2.32 19.15
CA LEU A 29 1.22 -1.25 19.16
C LEU A 29 0.79 -0.94 20.60
N PRO A 30 0.65 0.34 20.99
CA PRO A 30 0.15 0.70 22.30
C PRO A 30 -1.31 0.26 22.47
N ALA A 31 -1.71 -0.02 23.70
CA ALA A 31 -3.10 -0.36 24.02
C ALA A 31 -4.06 0.84 23.84
N ASN A 32 -3.55 2.05 23.97
CA ASN A 32 -4.31 3.30 23.86
C ASN A 32 -3.57 4.31 22.98
N TYR A 33 -4.31 5.16 22.29
CA TYR A 33 -3.79 6.26 21.48
C TYR A 33 -4.34 7.59 21.98
N SER A 34 -3.58 8.66 21.74
CA SER A 34 -4.06 10.00 22.04
C SER A 34 -5.21 10.38 21.11
N ARG A 35 -6.10 11.30 21.57
CA ARG A 35 -7.15 11.86 20.70
C ARG A 35 -6.54 12.51 19.46
N ASP A 36 -5.41 13.19 19.60
CA ASP A 36 -4.75 13.91 18.51
C ASP A 36 -4.24 12.93 17.44
N ASP A 37 -3.66 11.79 17.83
CA ASP A 37 -3.20 10.78 16.88
C ASP A 37 -4.36 10.12 16.14
N VAL A 38 -5.46 9.83 16.84
CA VAL A 38 -6.67 9.28 16.20
C VAL A 38 -7.28 10.28 15.22
N THR A 39 -7.39 11.56 15.63
CA THR A 39 -7.90 12.64 14.77
C THR A 39 -7.00 12.81 13.54
N PHE A 40 -5.67 12.82 13.74
CA PHE A 40 -4.69 12.90 12.65
C PHE A 40 -4.91 11.78 11.64
N ASN A 41 -4.91 10.52 12.06
CA ASN A 41 -5.06 9.39 11.15
C ASN A 41 -6.42 9.36 10.44
N THR A 42 -7.50 9.72 11.13
CA THR A 42 -8.83 9.81 10.52
C THR A 42 -8.87 10.87 9.41
N GLY A 43 -8.25 12.03 9.66
CA GLY A 43 -8.09 13.08 8.66
C GLY A 43 -7.27 12.61 7.43
N ARG A 44 -6.22 11.80 7.64
CA ARG A 44 -5.41 11.23 6.55
C ARG A 44 -6.22 10.31 5.64
N VAL A 45 -7.10 9.49 6.19
CA VAL A 45 -8.00 8.63 5.38
C VAL A 45 -8.91 9.48 4.50
N ALA A 46 -9.53 10.52 5.06
CA ALA A 46 -10.39 11.44 4.30
C ALA A 46 -9.60 12.16 3.20
N LEU A 47 -8.41 12.67 3.53
CA LEU A 47 -7.52 13.34 2.58
C LEU A 47 -7.10 12.41 1.43
N PHE A 48 -6.75 11.15 1.74
CA PHE A 48 -6.34 10.16 0.75
C PHE A 48 -7.47 9.89 -0.27
N LEU A 49 -8.68 9.64 0.22
CA LEU A 49 -9.84 9.41 -0.64
C LEU A 49 -10.15 10.63 -1.50
N THR A 50 -10.13 11.83 -0.91
CA THR A 50 -10.37 13.08 -1.64
C THR A 50 -9.31 13.31 -2.69
N ALA A 51 -8.03 13.18 -2.37
CA ALA A 51 -6.92 13.35 -3.30
C ALA A 51 -7.03 12.42 -4.52
N LEU A 52 -7.38 11.14 -4.30
CA LEU A 52 -7.59 10.18 -5.39
C LEU A 52 -8.81 10.52 -6.26
N GLN A 53 -9.89 11.02 -5.67
CA GLN A 53 -11.13 11.32 -6.40
C GLN A 53 -11.04 12.62 -7.19
N THR A 54 -10.33 13.61 -6.67
CA THR A 54 -10.20 14.95 -7.29
C THR A 54 -8.98 15.09 -8.18
N GLY A 55 -8.05 14.11 -8.16
CA GLY A 55 -6.82 14.13 -8.94
C GLY A 55 -5.69 14.97 -8.33
N HIS A 56 -5.85 15.43 -7.08
CA HIS A 56 -4.82 16.15 -6.32
C HIS A 56 -3.78 15.20 -5.73
N TYR A 57 -3.01 14.55 -6.62
CA TYR A 57 -2.07 13.50 -6.22
C TYR A 57 -0.88 14.00 -5.39
N GLU A 58 -0.57 15.29 -5.44
CA GLU A 58 0.42 15.95 -4.58
C GLU A 58 0.11 15.84 -3.08
N LEU A 59 -1.16 15.60 -2.73
CA LEU A 59 -1.60 15.41 -1.34
C LEU A 59 -1.45 13.97 -0.84
N ILE A 60 -1.14 13.02 -1.72
CA ILE A 60 -1.05 11.59 -1.34
C ILE A 60 0.07 11.37 -0.31
N GLY A 61 1.21 12.05 -0.45
CA GLY A 61 2.33 11.93 0.50
C GLY A 61 1.93 12.32 1.92
N GLU A 62 1.22 13.43 2.06
CA GLU A 62 0.67 13.86 3.33
C GLU A 62 -0.41 12.89 3.83
N ALA A 63 -1.28 12.43 2.95
CA ALA A 63 -2.36 11.51 3.27
C ALA A 63 -1.89 10.10 3.69
N MET A 64 -0.68 9.69 3.29
CA MET A 64 -0.09 8.39 3.68
C MET A 64 0.74 8.45 4.97
N GLN A 65 0.81 9.61 5.63
CA GLN A 65 1.41 9.70 6.97
C GLN A 65 0.56 8.96 8.00
N ASP A 66 1.24 8.37 9.00
CA ASP A 66 0.60 7.55 10.02
C ASP A 66 1.26 7.75 11.39
N ARG A 67 0.44 7.83 12.42
CA ARG A 67 0.87 7.94 13.84
C ARG A 67 0.46 6.73 14.67
N LEU A 68 -0.36 5.83 14.13
CA LEU A 68 -0.95 4.72 14.87
C LEU A 68 -0.23 3.39 14.66
N HIS A 69 0.53 3.26 13.58
CA HIS A 69 0.97 1.96 13.11
C HIS A 69 2.45 1.92 12.68
N GLN A 70 2.86 2.71 11.68
CA GLN A 70 4.20 2.67 11.11
C GLN A 70 5.32 3.00 12.11
N PRO A 71 5.20 4.04 12.95
CA PRO A 71 6.26 4.41 13.89
C PRO A 71 6.66 3.28 14.83
N TYR A 72 5.68 2.50 15.29
CA TYR A 72 5.93 1.37 16.18
C TYR A 72 6.56 0.18 15.46
N ARG A 73 6.24 -0.02 14.18
CA ARG A 73 6.78 -1.12 13.38
C ARG A 73 8.18 -0.86 12.84
N GLN A 74 8.64 0.39 12.87
CA GLN A 74 10.00 0.74 12.47
C GLN A 74 11.06 -0.05 13.27
N ALA A 75 10.77 -0.40 14.53
CA ALA A 75 11.66 -1.22 15.33
C ALA A 75 11.94 -2.62 14.71
N LEU A 76 10.99 -3.17 13.95
CA LEU A 76 11.15 -4.45 13.24
C LEU A 76 11.74 -4.29 11.83
N PHE A 77 11.72 -3.09 11.29
CA PHE A 77 12.24 -2.77 9.98
C PHE A 77 12.96 -1.40 9.98
N PRO A 78 14.17 -1.32 10.56
CA PRO A 78 14.88 -0.05 10.69
C PRO A 78 15.16 0.69 9.39
N ALA A 79 15.39 -0.04 8.28
CA ALA A 79 15.61 0.54 6.95
C ALA A 79 14.33 1.10 6.26
N MET A 80 13.15 0.87 6.85
CA MET A 80 11.87 1.27 6.26
C MET A 80 11.78 2.76 5.91
N PRO A 81 12.15 3.71 6.79
CA PRO A 81 12.04 5.14 6.50
C PRO A 81 12.90 5.56 5.31
N ASP A 82 14.12 5.05 5.20
CA ASP A 82 15.06 5.41 4.13
C ASP A 82 14.58 4.89 2.77
N ILE A 83 14.02 3.68 2.74
CA ILE A 83 13.44 3.11 1.51
C ILE A 83 12.17 3.89 1.11
N ILE A 84 11.33 4.29 2.06
CA ILE A 84 10.17 5.15 1.80
C ILE A 84 10.63 6.50 1.23
N GLN A 85 11.65 7.11 1.85
CA GLN A 85 12.17 8.40 1.40
C GLN A 85 12.74 8.31 -0.01
N SER A 86 13.50 7.24 -0.33
CA SER A 86 14.03 7.04 -1.67
C SER A 86 12.94 6.93 -2.75
N ALA A 87 11.78 6.36 -2.41
CA ALA A 87 10.64 6.33 -3.31
C ALA A 87 10.07 7.73 -3.57
N LEU A 88 9.97 8.57 -2.52
CA LEU A 88 9.49 9.95 -2.62
C LEU A 88 10.45 10.81 -3.45
N ASP A 89 11.75 10.71 -3.19
CA ASP A 89 12.82 11.43 -3.91
C ASP A 89 12.86 11.05 -5.40
N ALA A 90 12.51 9.80 -5.73
CA ALA A 90 12.38 9.32 -7.10
C ALA A 90 11.06 9.71 -7.79
N GLY A 91 10.17 10.45 -7.11
CA GLY A 91 8.94 11.04 -7.67
C GLY A 91 7.66 10.27 -7.36
N ALA A 92 7.64 9.42 -6.32
CA ALA A 92 6.38 8.88 -5.82
C ALA A 92 5.52 9.99 -5.18
N HIS A 93 4.23 9.95 -5.39
CA HIS A 93 3.28 10.85 -4.73
C HIS A 93 3.18 10.59 -3.23
N GLY A 94 3.35 9.34 -2.82
CA GLY A 94 3.38 8.93 -1.42
C GLY A 94 3.89 7.50 -1.31
N ALA A 95 4.45 7.17 -0.14
CA ALA A 95 4.91 5.82 0.17
C ALA A 95 4.71 5.49 1.64
N SER A 96 4.51 4.21 1.94
CA SER A 96 4.25 3.74 3.31
C SER A 96 4.49 2.23 3.45
N LEU A 97 4.37 1.74 4.67
CA LEU A 97 4.27 0.30 4.94
C LEU A 97 2.95 -0.24 4.36
N SER A 98 3.00 -1.36 3.66
CA SER A 98 1.82 -2.03 3.11
C SER A 98 1.17 -2.93 4.16
N GLY A 99 0.05 -2.48 4.73
CA GLY A 99 -0.66 -3.23 5.77
C GLY A 99 0.20 -3.55 6.98
N GLY A 100 0.31 -4.84 7.35
CA GLY A 100 1.14 -5.30 8.47
C GLY A 100 2.65 -5.29 8.22
N GLY A 101 3.09 -5.11 6.98
CA GLY A 101 4.50 -5.25 6.55
C GLY A 101 4.81 -6.71 6.22
N SER A 102 6.02 -7.04 5.81
CA SER A 102 7.22 -6.22 5.57
C SER A 102 7.19 -5.39 4.27
N SER A 103 6.26 -5.67 3.36
CA SER A 103 6.20 -4.95 2.07
C SER A 103 5.98 -3.45 2.26
N LEU A 104 6.61 -2.66 1.38
CA LEU A 104 6.42 -1.22 1.25
C LEU A 104 5.65 -0.95 -0.04
N ILE A 105 4.81 0.08 -0.03
CA ILE A 105 4.04 0.53 -1.18
C ILE A 105 4.34 2.00 -1.47
N ALA A 106 4.62 2.31 -2.72
CA ALA A 106 4.63 3.67 -3.22
C ALA A 106 3.57 3.85 -4.31
N LEU A 107 2.96 5.01 -4.37
CA LEU A 107 1.94 5.36 -5.37
C LEU A 107 2.48 6.45 -6.29
N ALA A 108 2.39 6.25 -7.61
CA ALA A 108 2.87 7.19 -8.60
C ALA A 108 2.08 7.14 -9.91
N SER A 109 2.01 8.28 -10.61
CA SER A 109 1.42 8.39 -11.95
C SER A 109 2.47 8.29 -13.07
N SER A 110 3.77 8.40 -12.73
CA SER A 110 4.90 8.34 -13.66
C SER A 110 6.14 7.74 -12.97
N ASN A 111 7.25 7.62 -13.69
CA ASN A 111 8.57 7.22 -13.16
C ASN A 111 8.61 5.86 -12.42
N HIS A 112 7.63 4.99 -12.64
CA HIS A 112 7.44 3.77 -11.85
C HIS A 112 8.70 2.88 -11.75
N GLN A 113 9.47 2.73 -12.86
CA GLN A 113 10.69 1.93 -12.85
C GLN A 113 11.85 2.61 -12.10
N ALA A 114 11.94 3.95 -12.15
CA ALA A 114 12.93 4.70 -11.41
C ALA A 114 12.66 4.61 -9.90
N ILE A 115 11.40 4.77 -9.51
CA ILE A 115 10.96 4.63 -8.11
C ILE A 115 11.28 3.22 -7.59
N LEU A 116 10.92 2.18 -8.34
CA LEU A 116 11.22 0.81 -7.95
C LEU A 116 12.72 0.57 -7.78
N ARG A 117 13.54 1.05 -8.71
CA ARG A 117 15.00 0.94 -8.63
C ARG A 117 15.55 1.67 -7.40
N ALA A 118 15.11 2.90 -7.14
CA ALA A 118 15.54 3.66 -5.97
C ALA A 118 15.25 2.90 -4.66
N MET A 119 14.04 2.36 -4.51
CA MET A 119 13.68 1.53 -3.35
C MET A 119 14.59 0.30 -3.21
N GLN A 120 14.86 -0.40 -4.32
CA GLN A 120 15.70 -1.61 -4.32
C GLN A 120 17.18 -1.31 -4.05
N GLU A 121 17.71 -0.23 -4.61
CA GLU A 121 19.11 0.19 -4.42
C GLU A 121 19.34 0.65 -2.97
N THR A 122 18.43 1.46 -2.43
CA THR A 122 18.48 1.88 -1.02
C THR A 122 18.35 0.68 -0.08
N ALA A 123 17.41 -0.23 -0.33
CA ALA A 123 17.27 -1.44 0.47
C ALA A 123 18.58 -2.26 0.48
N ARG A 124 19.17 -2.49 -0.71
CA ARG A 124 20.42 -3.25 -0.84
C ARG A 124 21.59 -2.57 -0.12
N SER A 125 21.72 -1.25 -0.20
CA SER A 125 22.78 -0.50 0.50
C SER A 125 22.67 -0.60 2.02
N LEU A 126 21.45 -0.84 2.53
CA LEU A 126 21.16 -1.05 3.95
C LEU A 126 21.12 -2.53 4.35
N GLY A 127 21.58 -3.44 3.46
CA GLY A 127 21.64 -4.87 3.74
C GLY A 127 20.28 -5.57 3.70
N VAL A 128 19.28 -4.99 3.06
CA VAL A 128 17.93 -5.55 2.93
C VAL A 128 17.73 -6.10 1.51
N ASP A 129 17.74 -7.43 1.39
CA ASP A 129 17.35 -8.09 0.16
C ASP A 129 15.85 -8.10 -0.01
N GLY A 130 15.40 -8.10 -1.27
CA GLY A 130 13.97 -8.13 -1.57
C GLY A 130 13.68 -8.13 -3.07
N SER A 131 12.41 -8.24 -3.39
CA SER A 131 11.89 -8.18 -4.75
C SER A 131 10.91 -7.03 -4.91
N GLY A 132 10.71 -6.61 -6.16
CA GLY A 132 9.79 -5.51 -6.43
C GLY A 132 8.89 -5.79 -7.61
N MET A 133 7.72 -5.15 -7.59
CA MET A 133 6.76 -5.23 -8.68
C MET A 133 5.98 -3.93 -8.85
N ILE A 134 5.45 -3.72 -10.05
CA ILE A 134 4.60 -2.57 -10.39
C ILE A 134 3.23 -3.12 -10.75
N LEU A 135 2.21 -2.68 -10.04
CA LEU A 135 0.84 -3.17 -10.13
C LEU A 135 -0.13 -2.06 -10.53
N ARG A 136 -1.23 -2.46 -11.15
CA ARG A 136 -2.42 -1.63 -11.34
C ARG A 136 -3.53 -2.11 -10.42
N ALA A 137 -4.38 -1.19 -9.96
CA ALA A 137 -5.58 -1.56 -9.26
C ALA A 137 -6.53 -2.33 -10.17
N ASP A 138 -7.09 -3.45 -9.68
CA ASP A 138 -8.13 -4.18 -10.41
C ASP A 138 -9.46 -3.43 -10.28
N GLN A 139 -10.01 -3.03 -11.42
CA GLN A 139 -11.28 -2.28 -11.48
C GLN A 139 -12.51 -3.18 -11.40
N VAL A 140 -12.36 -4.48 -11.63
CA VAL A 140 -13.45 -5.46 -11.61
C VAL A 140 -13.72 -5.97 -10.19
N GLY A 141 -12.67 -6.19 -9.41
CA GLY A 141 -12.74 -6.71 -8.04
C GLY A 141 -12.63 -8.24 -7.98
N ALA A 142 -13.12 -8.82 -6.91
CA ALA A 142 -13.01 -10.26 -6.67
C ALA A 142 -13.79 -11.09 -7.69
N ARG A 143 -13.15 -12.14 -8.21
CA ARG A 143 -13.73 -13.06 -9.21
C ARG A 143 -13.53 -14.50 -8.77
N VAL A 144 -14.58 -15.30 -8.91
CA VAL A 144 -14.48 -16.76 -8.70
C VAL A 144 -14.22 -17.43 -10.05
N LEU A 145 -13.09 -18.10 -10.16
CA LEU A 145 -12.74 -18.90 -11.32
C LEU A 145 -13.20 -20.36 -11.08
N THR A 146 -14.20 -20.81 -11.84
CA THR A 146 -14.59 -22.23 -11.85
C THR A 146 -13.90 -22.94 -13.02
N THR A 147 -13.08 -23.94 -12.71
CA THR A 147 -12.54 -24.86 -13.72
C THR A 147 -13.54 -26.01 -13.91
N SER A 148 -14.26 -26.05 -15.04
CA SER A 148 -14.93 -27.28 -15.45
C SER A 148 -13.90 -28.22 -16.10
N ARG A 149 -14.02 -29.54 -15.87
CA ARG A 149 -13.17 -30.58 -16.52
C ARG A 149 -13.27 -30.61 -18.07
N SER A 150 -14.12 -29.81 -18.67
CA SER A 150 -14.22 -29.66 -20.13
C SER A 150 -13.34 -28.48 -20.56
N ARG A 151 -12.63 -28.66 -21.67
CA ARG A 151 -11.56 -27.84 -22.25
C ARG A 151 -11.85 -26.36 -22.54
N LYS A 152 -12.88 -25.73 -21.94
CA LYS A 152 -13.16 -24.30 -22.07
C LYS A 152 -13.23 -23.68 -20.68
N ARG A 153 -12.22 -22.85 -20.33
CA ARG A 153 -12.28 -21.98 -19.16
C ARG A 153 -13.44 -20.98 -19.34
N LYS A 154 -14.53 -21.18 -18.60
CA LYS A 154 -15.57 -20.13 -18.46
C LYS A 154 -15.26 -19.33 -17.20
N VAL A 155 -14.91 -18.07 -17.39
CA VAL A 155 -14.87 -17.08 -16.31
C VAL A 155 -16.31 -16.67 -16.03
N ARG A 156 -16.84 -16.92 -14.84
CA ARG A 156 -18.09 -16.33 -14.39
C ARG A 156 -17.74 -15.15 -13.49
N GLU A 157 -18.15 -13.96 -13.89
CA GLU A 157 -18.10 -12.77 -13.04
C GLU A 157 -19.28 -12.85 -12.07
N TYR A 158 -18.98 -12.86 -10.75
CA TYR A 158 -19.99 -12.72 -9.72
C TYR A 158 -20.01 -11.26 -9.27
N HIS A 159 -21.10 -10.56 -9.55
CA HIS A 159 -21.40 -9.30 -8.92
C HIS A 159 -22.04 -9.63 -7.56
N PHE A 160 -21.39 -9.23 -6.47
CA PHE A 160 -22.04 -9.23 -5.17
C PHE A 160 -23.19 -8.21 -5.22
N PRO A 161 -24.43 -8.61 -4.91
CA PRO A 161 -25.53 -7.67 -4.81
C PRO A 161 -25.19 -6.65 -3.71
N SER A 162 -25.43 -5.37 -3.99
CA SER A 162 -25.12 -4.23 -3.11
C SER A 162 -25.82 -4.26 -1.73
N ASN A 163 -26.66 -5.26 -1.48
CA ASN A 163 -27.49 -5.41 -0.27
C ASN A 163 -27.08 -6.61 0.60
N ALA A 164 -25.90 -7.17 0.44
CA ALA A 164 -25.48 -8.39 1.17
C ALA A 164 -24.51 -8.10 2.35
N LEU A 165 -24.66 -6.96 3.02
CA LEU A 165 -24.06 -6.73 4.34
C LEU A 165 -25.20 -6.56 5.35
N PRO A 166 -25.21 -7.30 6.48
CA PRO A 166 -26.15 -7.11 7.57
C PRO A 166 -25.97 -5.76 8.25
#